data_faf9a1a7c5ee8d39a7f0817e972fb264
#
_entry.id   faf9a1a7c5ee8d39a7f0817e972fb264
#
_cell.length_a   1.000
_cell.length_b   1.000
_cell.length_c   1.000
_cell.angle_alpha   90.00
_cell.angle_beta   90.00
_cell.angle_gamma   90.00
#
_symmetry.space_group_name_H-M   'P 1'
#
loop_
_entity.id
_entity.type
_entity.pdbx_description
1 polymer ?
#
loop_
_entity_poly.entity_id
_entity_poly.type
_entity_poly.pdbx_seq_one_letter_code
_entity_poly.pdbx_strand_id
1 'polypeptide(L)'
;MEQIFISIVILLAGARILGELFRRIKQPALGGELLAGIILGPTVFGLVLPSDDLELISSIAIFFVMLFIGLEMDLREIRKAGKSAFIISIISLIIPFLLGYQVSIWFGLEFIESLFIGLLLSVTSVPVSAIILLELGMLKNKIGTTVISVAVIDDIISLVILAIILQLHATDGSLLNLTEIG
;
A
#
# COMPACT_ATOMS: atom_id res chain seq x y z
N MET A 1 29.07 -1.64 6.28
CA MET A 1 28.44 -2.78 7.00
C MET A 1 28.05 -2.41 8.43
N GLU A 2 28.89 -1.82 9.25
CA GLU A 2 28.53 -1.43 10.64
C GLU A 2 27.32 -0.49 10.72
N GLN A 3 27.25 0.52 9.86
CA GLN A 3 26.13 1.47 9.86
C GLN A 3 24.77 0.79 9.57
N ILE A 4 24.74 -0.21 8.69
CA ILE A 4 23.50 -0.96 8.38
C ILE A 4 23.03 -1.73 9.60
N PHE A 5 23.93 -2.44 10.29
CA PHE A 5 23.59 -3.19 11.49
C PHE A 5 23.05 -2.25 12.58
N ILE A 6 23.66 -1.09 12.78
CA ILE A 6 23.19 -0.08 13.74
C ILE A 6 21.79 0.42 13.34
N SER A 7 21.57 0.75 12.07
CA SER A 7 20.27 1.18 11.56
C SER A 7 19.17 0.11 11.78
N ILE A 8 19.48 -1.15 11.47
CA ILE A 8 18.54 -2.25 11.70
C ILE A 8 18.21 -2.42 13.19
N VAL A 9 19.23 -2.37 14.06
CA VAL A 9 19.03 -2.50 15.52
C VAL A 9 18.17 -1.35 16.03
N ILE A 10 18.44 -0.12 15.61
CA ILE A 10 17.65 1.07 16.00
C ILE A 10 16.20 0.94 15.53
N LEU A 11 15.99 0.53 14.27
CA LEU A 11 14.64 0.33 13.72
C LEU A 11 13.89 -0.77 14.46
N LEU A 12 14.51 -1.92 14.68
CA LEU A 12 13.89 -3.04 15.39
C LEU A 12 13.56 -2.69 16.85
N ALA A 13 14.46 -2.00 17.54
CA ALA A 13 14.23 -1.56 18.92
C ALA A 13 13.09 -0.54 18.98
N GLY A 14 13.09 0.46 18.11
CA GLY A 14 12.04 1.47 18.03
C GLY A 14 10.68 0.88 17.65
N ALA A 15 10.65 0.03 16.62
CA ALA A 15 9.45 -0.69 16.20
C ALA A 15 8.89 -1.56 17.34
N ARG A 16 9.76 -2.29 18.06
CA ARG A 16 9.34 -3.10 19.20
C ARG A 16 8.78 -2.29 20.35
N ILE A 17 9.42 -1.18 20.71
CA ILE A 17 8.98 -0.30 21.81
C ILE A 17 7.63 0.35 21.45
N LEU A 18 7.51 0.98 20.29
CA LEU A 18 6.27 1.65 19.89
C LEU A 18 5.17 0.67 19.54
N GLY A 19 5.47 -0.48 18.94
CA GLY A 19 4.51 -1.55 18.72
C GLY A 19 3.91 -2.08 20.03
N GLU A 20 4.75 -2.30 21.06
CA GLU A 20 4.27 -2.71 22.39
C GLU A 20 3.42 -1.62 23.05
N LEU A 21 3.79 -0.34 22.88
CA LEU A 21 2.99 0.77 23.39
C LEU A 21 1.60 0.81 22.74
N PHE A 22 1.51 0.58 21.43
CA PHE A 22 0.24 0.48 20.71
C PHE A 22 -0.62 -0.69 21.19
N ARG A 23 -0.02 -1.85 21.43
CA ARG A 23 -0.74 -3.00 22.03
C ARG A 23 -1.35 -2.68 23.39
N ARG A 24 -0.65 -1.91 24.23
CA ARG A 24 -1.17 -1.50 25.55
C ARG A 24 -2.42 -0.63 25.44
N ILE A 25 -2.54 0.17 24.39
CA ILE A 25 -3.74 0.96 24.11
C ILE A 25 -4.74 0.22 23.20
N LYS A 26 -4.58 -1.10 23.07
CA LYS A 26 -5.44 -2.00 22.28
C LYS A 26 -5.50 -1.64 20.78
N GLN A 27 -4.42 -1.09 20.26
CA GLN A 27 -4.24 -0.83 18.82
C GLN A 27 -3.29 -1.86 18.20
N PRO A 28 -3.38 -2.14 16.89
CA PRO A 28 -2.43 -3.00 16.20
C PRO A 28 -1.00 -2.51 16.36
N ALA A 29 -0.05 -3.42 16.64
CA ALA A 29 1.35 -3.06 16.80
C ALA A 29 1.95 -2.41 15.57
N LEU A 30 1.49 -2.82 14.38
CA LEU A 30 1.92 -2.27 13.11
C LEU A 30 1.83 -0.72 13.08
N GLY A 31 0.78 -0.12 13.67
CA GLY A 31 0.68 1.34 13.77
C GLY A 31 1.84 1.99 14.53
N GLY A 32 2.27 1.36 15.63
CA GLY A 32 3.45 1.80 16.39
C GLY A 32 4.76 1.58 15.63
N GLU A 33 4.87 0.47 14.91
CA GLU A 33 6.04 0.14 14.09
C GLU A 33 6.23 1.13 12.93
N LEU A 34 5.14 1.52 12.26
CA LEU A 34 5.14 2.56 11.22
C LEU A 34 5.56 3.93 11.79
N LEU A 35 5.02 4.30 12.96
CA LEU A 35 5.42 5.53 13.64
C LEU A 35 6.89 5.49 14.05
N ALA A 36 7.42 4.34 14.47
CA ALA A 36 8.86 4.20 14.74
C ALA A 36 9.70 4.55 13.51
N GLY A 37 9.31 4.05 12.34
CA GLY A 37 10.00 4.36 11.08
C GLY A 37 9.98 5.85 10.74
N ILE A 38 8.86 6.54 10.94
CA ILE A 38 8.73 7.99 10.71
C ILE A 38 9.60 8.77 11.70
N ILE A 39 9.55 8.41 13.00
CA ILE A 39 10.25 9.10 14.06
C ILE A 39 11.77 8.93 13.94
N LEU A 40 12.24 7.70 13.69
CA LEU A 40 13.67 7.39 13.58
C LEU A 40 14.24 7.73 12.21
N GLY A 41 13.39 7.85 11.20
CA GLY A 41 13.73 8.20 9.83
C GLY A 41 14.18 9.65 9.65
N PRO A 42 14.48 10.05 8.40
CA PRO A 42 15.02 11.36 8.07
C PRO A 42 14.08 12.52 8.40
N THR A 43 12.79 12.24 8.55
CA THR A 43 11.76 13.27 8.73
C THR A 43 11.80 13.91 10.12
N VAL A 44 12.17 13.15 11.17
CA VAL A 44 12.14 13.63 12.57
C VAL A 44 13.54 13.61 13.17
N PHE A 45 14.07 12.45 13.54
CA PHE A 45 15.38 12.36 14.18
C PHE A 45 16.56 12.12 13.24
N GLY A 46 16.32 11.63 12.03
CA GLY A 46 17.37 11.33 11.06
C GLY A 46 18.39 10.29 11.53
N LEU A 47 18.01 9.43 12.49
CA LEU A 47 18.91 8.39 13.03
C LEU A 47 19.12 7.25 12.03
N VAL A 48 18.14 7.02 11.17
CA VAL A 48 18.20 6.03 10.11
C VAL A 48 17.92 6.74 8.79
N LEU A 49 18.91 6.70 7.91
CA LEU A 49 18.81 7.28 6.57
C LEU A 49 18.51 6.17 5.55
N PRO A 50 17.75 6.48 4.50
CA PRO A 50 17.55 5.55 3.37
C PRO A 50 18.89 5.14 2.77
N SER A 51 19.02 3.86 2.45
CA SER A 51 20.18 3.30 1.74
C SER A 51 19.74 2.11 0.89
N ASP A 52 20.48 1.83 -0.18
CA ASP A 52 20.22 0.71 -1.09
C ASP A 52 20.16 -0.63 -0.35
N ASP A 53 20.99 -0.79 0.67
CA ASP A 53 21.02 -2.00 1.50
C ASP A 53 19.75 -2.16 2.36
N LEU A 54 19.24 -1.06 2.94
CA LEU A 54 17.97 -1.09 3.69
C LEU A 54 16.79 -1.33 2.76
N GLU A 55 16.81 -0.79 1.55
CA GLU A 55 15.79 -1.03 0.52
C GLU A 55 15.77 -2.49 0.11
N LEU A 56 16.95 -3.09 -0.12
CA LEU A 56 17.07 -4.51 -0.42
C LEU A 56 16.50 -5.39 0.71
N ILE A 57 16.87 -5.11 1.96
CA ILE A 57 16.37 -5.86 3.13
C ILE A 57 14.85 -5.71 3.26
N SER A 58 14.32 -4.51 3.06
CA SER A 58 12.88 -4.25 3.08
C SER A 58 12.14 -5.02 1.99
N SER A 59 12.68 -5.06 0.78
CA SER A 59 12.11 -5.81 -0.34
C SER A 59 12.07 -7.30 -0.07
N ILE A 60 13.15 -7.87 0.49
CA ILE A 60 13.20 -9.27 0.93
C ILE A 60 12.18 -9.54 2.04
N ALA A 61 12.07 -8.64 3.02
CA ALA A 61 11.12 -8.78 4.12
C ALA A 61 9.67 -8.76 3.61
N ILE A 62 9.32 -7.85 2.71
CA ILE A 62 8.00 -7.79 2.08
C ILE A 62 7.71 -9.07 1.29
N PHE A 63 8.68 -9.59 0.54
CA PHE A 63 8.53 -10.86 -0.17
C PHE A 63 8.17 -12.01 0.78
N PHE A 64 8.87 -12.16 1.91
CA PHE A 64 8.58 -13.22 2.88
C PHE A 64 7.23 -13.02 3.58
N VAL A 65 6.86 -11.78 3.89
CA VAL A 65 5.53 -11.46 4.45
C VAL A 65 4.43 -11.86 3.47
N MET A 66 4.56 -11.50 2.19
CA MET A 66 3.58 -11.87 1.16
C MET A 66 3.51 -13.37 0.93
N LEU A 67 4.66 -14.05 0.93
CA LEU A 67 4.73 -15.52 0.83
C LEU A 67 4.00 -16.16 2.02
N PHE A 68 4.27 -15.72 3.24
CA PHE A 68 3.64 -16.23 4.45
C PHE A 68 2.11 -16.04 4.41
N ILE A 69 1.64 -14.84 4.05
CA ILE A 69 0.22 -14.54 3.91
C ILE A 69 -0.41 -15.45 2.83
N GLY A 70 0.25 -15.61 1.69
CA GLY A 70 -0.23 -16.47 0.62
C GLY A 70 -0.38 -17.94 1.03
N LEU A 71 0.55 -18.46 1.84
CA LEU A 71 0.49 -19.83 2.38
C LEU A 71 -0.61 -20.00 3.45
N GLU A 72 -0.90 -18.95 4.21
CA GLU A 72 -1.92 -18.96 5.27
C GLU A 72 -3.35 -18.85 4.72
N MET A 73 -3.51 -18.39 3.47
CA MET A 73 -4.82 -18.15 2.85
C MET A 73 -5.43 -19.41 2.23
N ASP A 74 -6.75 -19.60 2.42
CA ASP A 74 -7.53 -20.62 1.73
C ASP A 74 -8.16 -20.05 0.45
N LEU A 75 -7.67 -20.48 -0.71
CA LEU A 75 -8.18 -20.08 -2.02
C LEU A 75 -9.67 -20.43 -2.23
N ARG A 76 -10.19 -21.42 -1.51
CA ARG A 76 -11.61 -21.78 -1.58
C ARG A 76 -12.49 -20.72 -0.95
N GLU A 77 -12.03 -20.13 0.16
CA GLU A 77 -12.75 -19.07 0.85
C GLU A 77 -12.74 -17.78 0.02
N ILE A 78 -11.62 -17.46 -0.65
CA ILE A 78 -11.51 -16.33 -1.59
C ILE A 78 -12.54 -16.49 -2.72
N ARG A 79 -12.65 -17.68 -3.29
CA ARG A 79 -13.65 -17.97 -4.34
C ARG A 79 -15.08 -17.82 -3.85
N LYS A 80 -15.39 -18.22 -2.63
CA LYS A 80 -16.73 -18.06 -2.03
C LYS A 80 -17.09 -16.59 -1.81
N ALA A 81 -16.13 -15.76 -1.43
CA ALA A 81 -16.32 -14.31 -1.25
C ALA A 81 -16.56 -13.58 -2.60
N GLY A 82 -16.26 -14.20 -3.74
CA GLY A 82 -16.06 -13.60 -5.05
C GLY A 82 -17.06 -12.50 -5.46
N LYS A 83 -18.39 -12.77 -5.44
CA LYS A 83 -19.36 -11.75 -5.87
C LYS A 83 -19.44 -10.57 -4.90
N SER A 84 -19.47 -10.85 -3.60
CA SER A 84 -19.51 -9.80 -2.58
C SER A 84 -18.20 -9.00 -2.55
N ALA A 85 -17.05 -9.69 -2.62
CA ALA A 85 -15.75 -9.06 -2.68
C ALA A 85 -15.63 -8.17 -3.92
N PHE A 86 -16.09 -8.61 -5.09
CA PHE A 86 -16.08 -7.81 -6.31
C PHE A 86 -16.90 -6.51 -6.19
N ILE A 87 -18.11 -6.58 -5.64
CA ILE A 87 -18.94 -5.37 -5.45
C ILE A 87 -18.30 -4.42 -4.46
N ILE A 88 -17.77 -4.95 -3.35
CA ILE A 88 -17.09 -4.12 -2.33
C ILE A 88 -15.85 -3.47 -2.94
N SER A 89 -15.06 -4.22 -3.72
CA SER A 89 -13.87 -3.71 -4.40
C SER A 89 -14.20 -2.54 -5.33
N ILE A 90 -15.22 -2.67 -6.18
CA ILE A 90 -15.64 -1.57 -7.05
C ILE A 90 -16.00 -0.30 -6.24
N ILE A 91 -16.72 -0.45 -5.14
CA ILE A 91 -17.13 0.70 -4.32
C ILE A 91 -15.94 1.29 -3.57
N SER A 92 -15.09 0.45 -2.96
CA SER A 92 -13.90 0.86 -2.21
C SER A 92 -12.86 1.57 -3.08
N LEU A 93 -12.80 1.24 -4.36
CA LEU A 93 -11.90 1.85 -5.33
C LEU A 93 -12.48 3.16 -5.89
N ILE A 94 -13.75 3.15 -6.32
CA ILE A 94 -14.36 4.30 -7.00
C ILE A 94 -14.47 5.52 -6.08
N ILE A 95 -14.89 5.33 -4.83
CA ILE A 95 -15.10 6.47 -3.92
C ILE A 95 -13.81 7.23 -3.63
N PRO A 96 -12.70 6.60 -3.16
CA PRO A 96 -11.45 7.32 -2.96
C PRO A 96 -10.85 7.85 -4.26
N PHE A 97 -11.01 7.12 -5.38
CA PHE A 97 -10.55 7.58 -6.69
C PHE A 97 -11.20 8.92 -7.08
N LEU A 98 -12.54 9.00 -7.02
CA LEU A 98 -13.27 10.23 -7.37
C LEU A 98 -12.95 11.38 -6.41
N LEU A 99 -12.83 11.09 -5.11
CA LEU A 99 -12.45 12.09 -4.11
C LEU A 99 -11.03 12.60 -4.35
N GLY A 100 -10.08 11.70 -4.58
CA GLY A 100 -8.70 12.05 -4.87
C GLY A 100 -8.57 12.86 -6.16
N TYR A 101 -9.25 12.44 -7.21
CA TYR A 101 -9.34 13.16 -8.49
C TYR A 101 -9.90 14.57 -8.28
N GLN A 102 -11.04 14.71 -7.58
CA GLN A 102 -11.68 16.01 -7.36
C GLN A 102 -10.80 16.96 -6.55
N VAL A 103 -10.16 16.44 -5.49
CA VAL A 103 -9.23 17.24 -4.67
C VAL A 103 -8.04 17.70 -5.50
N SER A 104 -7.48 16.84 -6.34
CA SER A 104 -6.35 17.19 -7.22
C SER A 104 -6.68 18.31 -8.19
N ILE A 105 -7.88 18.29 -8.79
CA ILE A 105 -8.38 19.37 -9.63
C ILE A 105 -8.49 20.71 -8.84
N TRP A 106 -8.94 20.68 -7.60
CA TRP A 106 -8.99 21.89 -6.76
C TRP A 106 -7.62 22.47 -6.44
N PHE A 107 -6.58 21.62 -6.38
CA PHE A 107 -5.19 22.06 -6.25
C PHE A 107 -4.57 22.53 -7.58
N GLY A 108 -5.31 22.50 -8.69
CA GLY A 108 -4.86 22.98 -10.00
C GLY A 108 -3.99 22.01 -10.78
N LEU A 109 -4.01 20.72 -10.42
CA LEU A 109 -3.30 19.69 -11.18
C LEU A 109 -4.01 19.42 -12.53
N GLU A 110 -3.23 19.02 -13.51
CA GLU A 110 -3.74 18.64 -14.83
C GLU A 110 -4.58 17.36 -14.78
N PHE A 111 -5.35 17.12 -15.87
CA PHE A 111 -6.26 15.98 -15.96
C PHE A 111 -5.57 14.63 -15.68
N ILE A 112 -4.46 14.38 -16.37
CA ILE A 112 -3.72 13.10 -16.22
C ILE A 112 -3.12 12.96 -14.82
N GLU A 113 -2.52 14.02 -14.29
CA GLU A 113 -1.98 14.04 -12.91
C GLU A 113 -3.08 13.76 -11.88
N SER A 114 -4.25 14.36 -12.07
CA SER A 114 -5.41 14.16 -11.19
C SER A 114 -5.93 12.72 -11.23
N LEU A 115 -5.90 12.06 -12.40
CA LEU A 115 -6.22 10.63 -12.52
C LEU A 115 -5.20 9.77 -11.74
N PHE A 116 -3.90 10.09 -11.83
CA PHE A 116 -2.86 9.39 -11.07
C PHE A 116 -3.08 9.53 -9.55
N ILE A 117 -3.31 10.75 -9.07
CA ILE A 117 -3.56 10.99 -7.64
C ILE A 117 -4.83 10.26 -7.18
N GLY A 118 -5.89 10.30 -7.98
CA GLY A 118 -7.12 9.54 -7.69
C GLY A 118 -6.83 8.04 -7.54
N LEU A 119 -6.06 7.46 -8.47
CA LEU A 119 -5.68 6.06 -8.42
C LEU A 119 -4.81 5.75 -7.20
N LEU A 120 -3.77 6.55 -6.93
CA LEU A 120 -2.88 6.36 -5.78
C LEU A 120 -3.63 6.35 -4.44
N LEU A 121 -4.64 7.20 -4.30
CA LEU A 121 -5.46 7.27 -3.07
C LEU A 121 -6.49 6.13 -2.97
N SER A 122 -6.79 5.44 -4.06
CA SER A 122 -7.74 4.33 -4.07
C SER A 122 -7.11 2.96 -3.80
N VAL A 123 -5.82 2.81 -4.05
CA VAL A 123 -5.12 1.52 -3.91
C VAL A 123 -4.92 1.15 -2.44
N THR A 124 -5.31 -0.07 -2.09
CA THR A 124 -5.19 -0.61 -0.73
C THR A 124 -3.98 -1.53 -0.60
N SER A 125 -3.24 -1.43 0.51
CA SER A 125 -2.08 -2.30 0.77
C SER A 125 -2.51 -3.66 1.31
N VAL A 126 -2.37 -4.73 0.51
CA VAL A 126 -2.63 -6.12 0.94
C VAL A 126 -1.76 -6.53 2.13
N PRO A 127 -0.42 -6.30 2.14
CA PRO A 127 0.42 -6.68 3.27
C PRO A 127 -0.01 -6.03 4.59
N VAL A 128 -0.30 -4.74 4.57
CA VAL A 128 -0.73 -4.00 5.77
C VAL A 128 -2.04 -4.56 6.32
N SER A 129 -3.03 -4.74 5.46
CA SER A 129 -4.34 -5.30 5.85
C SER A 129 -4.20 -6.71 6.41
N ALA A 130 -3.36 -7.55 5.80
CA ALA A 130 -3.16 -8.92 6.24
C ALA A 130 -2.44 -9.01 7.59
N ILE A 131 -1.41 -8.19 7.83
CA ILE A 131 -0.70 -8.15 9.13
C ILE A 131 -1.66 -7.71 10.24
N ILE A 132 -2.48 -6.68 10.02
CA ILE A 132 -3.48 -6.22 10.98
C ILE A 132 -4.49 -7.33 11.28
N LEU A 133 -5.01 -8.01 10.27
CA LEU A 133 -5.95 -9.12 10.43
C LEU A 133 -5.32 -10.31 11.17
N LEU A 134 -4.03 -10.56 10.93
CA LEU A 134 -3.27 -11.59 11.64
C LEU A 134 -3.13 -11.23 13.12
N GLU A 135 -2.74 -10.00 13.45
CA GLU A 135 -2.61 -9.52 14.83
C GLU A 135 -3.94 -9.57 15.60
N LEU A 136 -5.05 -9.28 14.91
CA LEU A 136 -6.40 -9.37 15.48
C LEU A 136 -6.94 -10.81 15.53
N GLY A 137 -6.22 -11.81 15.02
CA GLY A 137 -6.69 -13.19 14.92
C GLY A 137 -7.88 -13.36 13.96
N MET A 138 -8.04 -12.45 13.02
CA MET A 138 -9.21 -12.40 12.12
C MET A 138 -8.90 -12.85 10.69
N LEU A 139 -7.66 -13.19 10.36
CA LEU A 139 -7.24 -13.49 8.99
C LEU A 139 -8.05 -14.64 8.37
N LYS A 140 -8.35 -15.68 9.14
CA LYS A 140 -9.06 -16.89 8.68
C LYS A 140 -10.59 -16.84 8.82
N ASN A 141 -11.14 -15.78 9.39
CA ASN A 141 -12.59 -15.65 9.50
C ASN A 141 -13.21 -15.04 8.22
N LYS A 142 -14.54 -15.03 8.14
CA LYS A 142 -15.28 -14.50 6.98
C LYS A 142 -14.92 -13.03 6.66
N ILE A 143 -14.69 -12.22 7.69
CA ILE A 143 -14.34 -10.79 7.51
C ILE A 143 -12.94 -10.69 6.90
N GLY A 144 -11.94 -11.34 7.50
CA GLY A 144 -10.56 -11.32 7.02
C GLY A 144 -10.45 -11.83 5.60
N THR A 145 -11.06 -12.98 5.30
CA THR A 145 -11.08 -13.53 3.94
C THR A 145 -11.72 -12.57 2.94
N THR A 146 -12.82 -11.90 3.33
CA THR A 146 -13.45 -10.89 2.44
C THR A 146 -12.54 -9.69 2.22
N VAL A 147 -11.93 -9.13 3.26
CA VAL A 147 -11.01 -7.98 3.16
C VAL A 147 -9.84 -8.29 2.23
N ILE A 148 -9.20 -9.44 2.41
CA ILE A 148 -8.08 -9.84 1.55
C ILE A 148 -8.54 -10.10 0.11
N SER A 149 -9.71 -10.74 -0.07
CA SER A 149 -10.27 -10.94 -1.42
C SER A 149 -10.56 -9.62 -2.14
N VAL A 150 -11.07 -8.63 -1.42
CA VAL A 150 -11.29 -7.26 -1.93
C VAL A 150 -9.95 -6.65 -2.35
N ALA A 151 -8.94 -6.68 -1.47
CA ALA A 151 -7.65 -6.09 -1.74
C ALA A 151 -6.95 -6.71 -2.97
N VAL A 152 -7.03 -8.04 -3.15
CA VAL A 152 -6.50 -8.72 -4.35
C VAL A 152 -7.24 -8.29 -5.63
N ILE A 153 -8.56 -8.12 -5.57
CA ILE A 153 -9.35 -7.65 -6.72
C ILE A 153 -9.01 -6.18 -7.01
N ASP A 154 -8.88 -5.34 -5.98
CA ASP A 154 -8.48 -3.94 -6.10
C ASP A 154 -7.13 -3.81 -6.81
N ASP A 155 -6.14 -4.62 -6.46
CA ASP A 155 -4.82 -4.63 -7.10
C ASP A 155 -4.93 -4.91 -8.60
N ILE A 156 -5.73 -5.92 -8.99
CA ILE A 156 -5.93 -6.25 -10.41
C ILE A 156 -6.59 -5.10 -11.16
N ILE A 157 -7.66 -4.53 -10.60
CA ILE A 157 -8.40 -3.42 -11.24
C ILE A 157 -7.51 -2.17 -11.33
N SER A 158 -6.77 -1.86 -10.27
CA SER A 158 -5.86 -0.71 -10.22
C SER A 158 -4.75 -0.80 -11.26
N LEU A 159 -4.19 -1.98 -11.50
CA LEU A 159 -3.19 -2.20 -12.55
C LEU A 159 -3.78 -1.96 -13.94
N VAL A 160 -5.02 -2.38 -14.20
CA VAL A 160 -5.70 -2.12 -15.47
C VAL A 160 -5.94 -0.62 -15.65
N ILE A 161 -6.43 0.07 -14.62
CA ILE A 161 -6.64 1.53 -14.66
C ILE A 161 -5.31 2.25 -14.86
N LEU A 162 -4.25 1.85 -14.16
CA LEU A 162 -2.91 2.41 -14.32
C LEU A 162 -2.42 2.28 -15.76
N ALA A 163 -2.58 1.10 -16.37
CA ALA A 163 -2.19 0.87 -17.76
C ALA A 163 -2.93 1.81 -18.74
N ILE A 164 -4.23 2.05 -18.50
CA ILE A 164 -5.03 2.98 -19.29
C ILE A 164 -4.53 4.42 -19.11
N ILE A 165 -4.28 4.87 -17.88
CA ILE A 165 -3.78 6.23 -17.61
C ILE A 165 -2.41 6.45 -18.27
N LEU A 166 -1.49 5.48 -18.17
CA LEU A 166 -0.18 5.56 -18.81
C LEU A 166 -0.30 5.65 -20.33
N GLN A 167 -1.23 4.93 -20.94
CA GLN A 167 -1.46 4.99 -22.38
C GLN A 167 -2.05 6.35 -22.80
N LEU A 168 -2.96 6.92 -22.02
CA LEU A 168 -3.48 8.28 -22.28
C LEU A 168 -2.35 9.31 -22.23
N HIS A 169 -1.50 9.25 -21.21
CA HIS A 169 -0.35 10.14 -21.06
C HIS A 169 0.64 10.03 -22.26
N ALA A 170 0.93 8.81 -22.71
CA ALA A 170 1.79 8.59 -23.87
C ALA A 170 1.19 9.13 -25.16
N THR A 171 -0.13 9.10 -25.32
CA THR A 171 -0.83 9.60 -26.52
C THR A 171 -0.84 11.13 -26.55
N ASP A 172 -1.09 11.79 -25.41
CA ASP A 172 -1.03 13.26 -25.32
C ASP A 172 0.38 13.78 -25.66
N GLY A 173 1.44 13.13 -25.15
CA GLY A 173 2.83 13.47 -25.50
C GLY A 173 3.17 13.26 -26.98
N SER A 174 2.57 12.30 -27.64
CA SER A 174 2.78 12.04 -29.09
C SER A 174 2.08 13.04 -29.99
N LEU A 175 0.92 13.54 -29.57
CA LEU A 175 0.18 14.56 -30.32
C LEU A 175 0.87 15.94 -30.27
N LEU A 176 1.48 16.27 -29.13
CA LEU A 176 2.25 17.52 -29.01
C LEU A 176 3.49 17.52 -29.90
N ASN A 177 4.18 16.38 -30.04
CA ASN A 177 5.32 16.25 -30.94
C ASN A 177 4.95 16.35 -32.45
N LEU A 178 3.73 16.02 -32.84
CA LEU A 178 3.26 16.15 -34.21
C LEU A 178 2.87 17.59 -34.57
N THR A 179 2.54 18.42 -33.62
CA THR A 179 2.21 19.83 -33.82
C THR A 179 3.43 20.75 -33.92
N GLU A 180 4.61 20.28 -33.39
CA GLU A 180 5.87 21.03 -33.50
C GLU A 180 6.65 20.77 -34.82
N ILE A 181 6.25 19.79 -35.64
CA ILE A 181 6.92 19.41 -36.90
C ILE A 181 6.23 20.06 -38.15
N GLY A 182 5.19 20.85 -37.97
CA GLY A 182 4.50 21.62 -39.01
C GLY A 182 4.83 23.10 -39.00
#